data_acc89a24520181d2e1ead8302ed3d1d9
#
_entry.id   acc89a24520181d2e1ead8302ed3d1d9
#
_cell.length_a   1.000
_cell.length_b   1.000
_cell.length_c   1.000
_cell.angle_alpha   90.00
_cell.angle_beta   90.00
_cell.angle_gamma   90.00
#
_symmetry.space_group_name_H-M   'P 1'
#
loop_
_entity.id
_entity.type
_entity.pdbx_description
1 polymer ?
#
loop_
_entity_poly.entity_id
_entity_poly.type
_entity_poly.pdbx_seq_one_letter_code
_entity_poly.pdbx_strand_id
1 'polypeptide(L)'
;HNAGVFSSAGTTRAGMTSGLQHYGFTTTYYKPEHRGGTEWQKAMNQIKSASGDWWAIFLVVGTKNGARDNLWTSGGHFISITDYKNGKLYVRDSGAKGRTGYYDPETLRYDTNCIWFIRRKNTKVGYNGTFPTLPSKGCLKKGDKGDQVKYLQLFLNWYGGYNIPVDRSFGPKTDNAVRAFQKANGLTVDGWFGPACLKKAKEIKK
;
A
#
# COMPACT_ATOMS: atom_id res chain seq x y z
N HIS A 1 22.66 1.43 0.42
CA HIS A 1 23.69 1.19 -0.61
C HIS A 1 23.89 -0.29 -0.97
N ASN A 2 23.33 -1.25 -0.25
CA ASN A 2 23.64 -2.67 -0.43
C ASN A 2 22.81 -3.45 -1.47
N ALA A 3 21.87 -2.82 -2.15
CA ALA A 3 21.00 -3.51 -3.12
C ALA A 3 21.44 -3.40 -4.57
N GLY A 4 22.57 -2.74 -4.86
CA GLY A 4 23.06 -2.54 -6.24
C GLY A 4 22.10 -1.72 -7.13
N VAL A 5 21.16 -1.00 -6.53
CA VAL A 5 20.06 -0.29 -7.22
C VAL A 5 20.53 1.01 -7.85
N PHE A 6 21.59 1.61 -7.28
CA PHE A 6 22.13 2.90 -7.71
C PHE A 6 23.50 2.74 -8.34
N SER A 7 23.69 3.35 -9.50
CA SER A 7 24.97 3.50 -10.15
C SER A 7 25.28 4.99 -10.32
N SER A 8 26.50 5.33 -10.71
CA SER A 8 26.89 6.70 -11.10
C SER A 8 26.06 7.24 -12.28
N ALA A 9 25.45 6.36 -13.06
CA ALA A 9 24.53 6.69 -14.16
C ALA A 9 23.05 6.77 -13.71
N GLY A 10 22.75 6.63 -12.41
CA GLY A 10 21.39 6.64 -11.86
C GLY A 10 20.81 5.23 -11.66
N THR A 11 19.52 5.17 -11.38
CA THR A 11 18.79 3.93 -11.09
C THR A 11 18.25 3.32 -12.38
N THR A 12 18.62 2.08 -12.69
CA THR A 12 18.02 1.34 -13.80
C THR A 12 16.61 0.85 -13.46
N ARG A 13 15.80 0.54 -14.49
CA ARG A 13 14.46 -0.04 -14.31
C ARG A 13 14.50 -1.38 -13.56
N ALA A 14 15.45 -2.25 -13.92
CA ALA A 14 15.66 -3.53 -13.24
C ALA A 14 16.13 -3.30 -11.80
N GLY A 15 17.06 -2.37 -11.58
CA GLY A 15 17.51 -1.97 -10.25
C GLY A 15 16.39 -1.44 -9.37
N MET A 16 15.46 -0.65 -9.90
CA MET A 16 14.28 -0.19 -9.17
C MET A 16 13.44 -1.38 -8.69
N THR A 17 13.11 -2.31 -9.59
CA THR A 17 12.32 -3.50 -9.25
C THR A 17 13.02 -4.34 -8.17
N SER A 18 14.30 -4.65 -8.37
CA SER A 18 15.08 -5.46 -7.42
C SER A 18 15.22 -4.77 -6.06
N GLY A 19 15.43 -3.45 -6.06
CA GLY A 19 15.52 -2.67 -4.83
C GLY A 19 14.22 -2.65 -4.04
N LEU A 20 13.09 -2.44 -4.70
CA LEU A 20 11.78 -2.48 -4.05
C LEU A 20 11.51 -3.86 -3.45
N GLN A 21 11.83 -4.94 -4.18
CA GLN A 21 11.68 -6.32 -3.70
C GLN A 21 12.61 -6.62 -2.51
N HIS A 22 13.84 -6.13 -2.56
CA HIS A 22 14.82 -6.26 -1.47
C HIS A 22 14.31 -5.60 -0.17
N TYR A 23 13.65 -4.45 -0.28
CA TYR A 23 13.04 -3.75 0.86
C TYR A 23 11.64 -4.26 1.25
N GLY A 24 11.24 -5.43 0.78
CA GLY A 24 10.03 -6.11 1.21
C GLY A 24 8.75 -5.60 0.55
N PHE A 25 8.84 -5.09 -0.68
CA PHE A 25 7.67 -4.76 -1.49
C PHE A 25 7.39 -5.84 -2.54
N THR A 26 6.13 -6.08 -2.84
CA THR A 26 5.70 -6.72 -4.09
C THR A 26 5.56 -5.64 -5.15
N THR A 27 5.99 -5.95 -6.37
CA THR A 27 5.97 -5.00 -7.47
C THR A 27 5.29 -5.60 -8.68
N THR A 28 4.41 -4.82 -9.33
CA THR A 28 3.98 -5.08 -10.71
C THR A 28 4.51 -3.96 -11.58
N TYR A 29 5.21 -4.31 -12.64
CA TYR A 29 5.83 -3.36 -13.55
C TYR A 29 5.04 -3.22 -14.84
N TYR A 30 4.81 -1.99 -15.27
CA TYR A 30 4.15 -1.64 -16.53
C TYR A 30 5.04 -0.70 -17.34
N LYS A 31 4.99 -0.82 -18.66
CA LYS A 31 5.78 -0.02 -19.60
C LYS A 31 4.89 0.64 -20.65
N PRO A 32 4.14 1.70 -20.28
CA PRO A 32 3.22 2.40 -21.20
C PRO A 32 3.90 3.10 -22.39
N GLU A 33 5.19 3.40 -22.30
CA GLU A 33 6.01 4.00 -23.38
C GLU A 33 5.40 5.27 -23.98
N HIS A 34 5.02 6.24 -23.17
CA HIS A 34 4.56 7.59 -23.54
C HIS A 34 3.24 7.70 -24.33
N ARG A 35 2.56 6.59 -24.60
CA ARG A 35 1.37 6.62 -25.49
C ARG A 35 0.12 6.04 -24.85
N GLY A 36 0.20 5.62 -23.62
CA GLY A 36 -0.91 4.91 -22.97
C GLY A 36 -1.00 3.48 -23.51
N GLY A 37 -2.07 3.12 -24.19
CA GLY A 37 -2.26 1.76 -24.68
C GLY A 37 -2.58 0.76 -23.57
N THR A 38 -2.41 -0.54 -23.87
CA THR A 38 -2.82 -1.64 -23.00
C THR A 38 -2.11 -1.63 -21.63
N GLU A 39 -0.83 -1.30 -21.59
CA GLU A 39 -0.06 -1.28 -20.35
C GLU A 39 -0.49 -0.13 -19.43
N TRP A 40 -0.83 1.02 -19.97
CA TRP A 40 -1.44 2.11 -19.22
C TRP A 40 -2.80 1.70 -18.64
N GLN A 41 -3.65 1.09 -19.45
CA GLN A 41 -4.97 0.64 -19.00
C GLN A 41 -4.85 -0.42 -17.88
N LYS A 42 -3.94 -1.38 -18.01
CA LYS A 42 -3.66 -2.38 -16.96
C LYS A 42 -3.23 -1.71 -15.66
N ALA A 43 -2.28 -0.78 -15.72
CA ALA A 43 -1.80 -0.05 -14.54
C ALA A 43 -2.93 0.76 -13.89
N MET A 44 -3.72 1.49 -14.68
CA MET A 44 -4.84 2.28 -14.17
C MET A 44 -5.95 1.40 -13.59
N ASN A 45 -6.27 0.26 -14.19
CA ASN A 45 -7.23 -0.69 -13.63
C ASN A 45 -6.75 -1.23 -12.28
N GLN A 46 -5.46 -1.54 -12.15
CA GLN A 46 -4.89 -1.96 -10.87
C GLN A 46 -4.96 -0.86 -9.82
N ILE A 47 -4.63 0.38 -10.16
CA ILE A 47 -4.72 1.53 -9.27
C ILE A 47 -6.17 1.79 -8.83
N LYS A 48 -7.12 1.80 -9.78
CA LYS A 48 -8.55 2.03 -9.52
C LYS A 48 -9.17 0.97 -8.61
N SER A 49 -8.74 -0.28 -8.73
CA SER A 49 -9.21 -1.41 -7.91
C SER A 49 -8.43 -1.59 -6.61
N ALA A 50 -7.38 -0.79 -6.40
CA ALA A 50 -6.51 -0.96 -5.25
C ALA A 50 -7.19 -0.58 -3.94
N SER A 51 -6.97 -1.38 -2.91
CA SER A 51 -7.41 -1.14 -1.53
C SER A 51 -6.26 -1.43 -0.55
N GLY A 52 -6.29 -0.82 0.62
CA GLY A 52 -5.23 -0.94 1.62
C GLY A 52 -3.96 -0.18 1.23
N ASP A 53 -2.82 -0.61 1.75
CA ASP A 53 -1.54 0.07 1.54
C ASP A 53 -0.96 -0.24 0.16
N TRP A 54 -1.00 0.71 -0.73
CA TRP A 54 -0.38 0.66 -2.04
C TRP A 54 0.23 2.01 -2.41
N TRP A 55 1.21 1.97 -3.29
CA TRP A 55 1.81 3.13 -3.95
C TRP A 55 2.08 2.79 -5.41
N ALA A 56 2.19 3.80 -6.25
CA ALA A 56 2.77 3.62 -7.55
C ALA A 56 3.88 4.65 -7.76
N ILE A 57 4.97 4.21 -8.39
CA ILE A 57 6.06 5.08 -8.80
C ILE A 57 6.00 5.20 -10.31
N PHE A 58 5.89 6.42 -10.80
CA PHE A 58 5.88 6.73 -12.23
C PHE A 58 7.23 7.33 -12.61
N LEU A 59 7.89 6.75 -13.60
CA LEU A 59 8.98 7.41 -14.30
C LEU A 59 8.34 8.28 -15.38
N VAL A 60 8.34 9.57 -15.14
CA VAL A 60 7.91 10.58 -16.11
C VAL A 60 9.12 11.16 -16.84
N VAL A 61 8.94 11.57 -18.07
CA VAL A 61 10.00 12.06 -18.93
C VAL A 61 9.57 13.36 -19.62
N GLY A 62 10.52 14.07 -20.22
CA GLY A 62 10.26 15.28 -20.99
C GLY A 62 10.20 15.02 -22.50
N THR A 63 9.96 16.08 -23.26
CA THR A 63 9.78 16.05 -24.71
C THR A 63 10.95 15.43 -25.46
N LYS A 64 12.18 15.61 -24.98
CA LYS A 64 13.39 14.96 -25.54
C LYS A 64 13.33 13.42 -25.52
N ASN A 65 12.50 12.86 -24.66
CA ASN A 65 12.31 11.43 -24.49
C ASN A 65 10.89 10.98 -24.92
N GLY A 66 10.20 11.78 -25.73
CA GLY A 66 8.94 11.43 -26.36
C GLY A 66 7.67 11.80 -25.57
N ALA A 67 7.78 12.54 -24.48
CA ALA A 67 6.62 13.09 -23.76
C ALA A 67 5.92 14.20 -24.56
N ARG A 68 4.68 14.51 -24.18
CA ARG A 68 3.89 15.59 -24.79
C ARG A 68 4.45 16.96 -24.46
N ASP A 69 4.89 17.14 -23.23
CA ASP A 69 5.42 18.39 -22.70
C ASP A 69 6.51 18.15 -21.63
N ASN A 70 6.95 19.19 -21.00
CA ASN A 70 7.93 19.15 -19.92
C ASN A 70 7.33 19.49 -18.54
N LEU A 71 6.03 19.22 -18.35
CA LEU A 71 5.33 19.53 -17.10
C LEU A 71 6.06 18.97 -15.87
N TRP A 72 6.51 17.71 -15.97
CA TRP A 72 7.14 17.01 -14.85
C TRP A 72 8.65 17.15 -14.83
N THR A 73 9.27 17.18 -16.00
CA THR A 73 10.73 17.22 -16.16
C THR A 73 11.11 17.46 -17.62
N SER A 74 12.30 17.99 -17.86
CA SER A 74 12.90 18.03 -19.21
C SER A 74 13.68 16.76 -19.56
N GLY A 75 13.99 15.94 -18.58
CA GLY A 75 14.73 14.66 -18.72
C GLY A 75 13.92 13.46 -18.26
N GLY A 76 14.31 12.89 -17.14
CA GLY A 76 13.61 11.80 -16.46
C GLY A 76 13.42 12.12 -14.99
N HIS A 77 12.27 11.81 -14.43
CA HIS A 77 11.95 12.10 -13.04
C HIS A 77 11.00 11.05 -12.46
N PHE A 78 11.18 10.71 -11.19
CA PHE A 78 10.30 9.81 -10.46
C PHE A 78 9.32 10.59 -9.62
N ILE A 79 8.04 10.32 -9.81
CA ILE A 79 6.96 10.83 -8.96
C ILE A 79 6.23 9.64 -8.31
N SER A 80 5.63 9.87 -7.16
CA SER A 80 4.84 8.84 -6.47
C SER A 80 3.36 9.15 -6.52
N ILE A 81 2.56 8.11 -6.74
CA ILE A 81 1.11 8.15 -6.64
C ILE A 81 0.72 7.41 -5.36
N THR A 82 -0.02 8.09 -4.49
CA THR A 82 -0.34 7.58 -3.16
C THR A 82 -1.85 7.49 -2.88
N ASP A 83 -2.67 7.98 -3.79
CA ASP A 83 -4.14 7.88 -3.69
C ASP A 83 -4.78 7.97 -5.07
N TYR A 84 -5.99 7.40 -5.18
CA TYR A 84 -6.90 7.56 -6.31
C TYR A 84 -8.29 7.86 -5.80
N LYS A 85 -8.79 9.06 -6.06
CA LYS A 85 -10.08 9.52 -5.56
C LYS A 85 -10.79 10.41 -6.59
N ASN A 86 -12.10 10.19 -6.74
CA ASN A 86 -12.92 10.99 -7.66
C ASN A 86 -12.36 11.07 -9.09
N GLY A 87 -11.82 9.95 -9.61
CA GLY A 87 -11.24 9.90 -10.95
C GLY A 87 -9.82 10.46 -11.06
N LYS A 88 -9.22 10.98 -9.99
CA LYS A 88 -7.91 11.65 -10.00
C LYS A 88 -6.86 10.89 -9.21
N LEU A 89 -5.61 10.97 -9.66
CA LEU A 89 -4.41 10.45 -9.00
C LEU A 89 -3.81 11.51 -8.08
N TYR A 90 -3.50 11.16 -6.84
CA TYR A 90 -2.74 12.05 -5.97
C TYR A 90 -1.26 11.87 -6.20
N VAL A 91 -0.65 12.86 -6.82
CA VAL A 91 0.78 12.92 -7.12
C VAL A 91 1.54 13.53 -5.95
N ARG A 92 2.65 12.91 -5.58
CA ARG A 92 3.69 13.49 -4.71
C ARG A 92 4.96 13.64 -5.54
N ASP A 93 5.33 14.88 -5.80
CA ASP A 93 6.55 15.23 -6.52
C ASP A 93 7.61 15.75 -5.53
N SER A 94 8.69 15.00 -5.37
CA SER A 94 9.81 15.39 -4.49
C SER A 94 10.68 16.50 -5.10
N GLY A 95 10.64 16.67 -6.41
CA GLY A 95 11.42 17.68 -7.14
C GLY A 95 10.76 19.06 -7.20
N ALA A 96 9.43 19.11 -7.00
CA ALA A 96 8.70 20.40 -7.03
C ALA A 96 7.43 20.32 -6.18
N LYS A 97 7.47 20.91 -4.99
CA LYS A 97 6.33 20.91 -4.05
C LYS A 97 5.04 21.46 -4.65
N GLY A 98 5.11 22.43 -5.56
CA GLY A 98 3.97 23.02 -6.26
C GLY A 98 3.27 22.06 -7.21
N ARG A 99 3.86 20.89 -7.51
CA ARG A 99 3.26 19.83 -8.34
C ARG A 99 2.68 18.67 -7.52
N THR A 100 2.62 18.78 -6.20
CA THR A 100 1.93 17.80 -5.35
C THR A 100 0.45 18.12 -5.29
N GLY A 101 -0.41 17.12 -5.62
CA GLY A 101 -1.87 17.32 -5.64
C GLY A 101 -2.60 16.27 -6.48
N TYR A 102 -3.90 16.47 -6.66
CA TYR A 102 -4.75 15.61 -7.48
C TYR A 102 -4.73 16.02 -8.96
N TYR A 103 -4.38 15.09 -9.82
CA TYR A 103 -4.31 15.27 -11.27
C TYR A 103 -5.21 14.27 -11.99
N ASP A 104 -5.76 14.70 -13.14
CA ASP A 104 -6.38 13.80 -14.08
C ASP A 104 -5.31 12.79 -14.58
N PRO A 105 -5.62 11.48 -14.66
CA PRO A 105 -4.70 10.50 -15.21
C PRO A 105 -4.19 10.84 -16.61
N GLU A 106 -4.99 11.52 -17.43
CA GLU A 106 -4.58 11.93 -18.79
C GLU A 106 -3.43 12.94 -18.79
N THR A 107 -3.25 13.71 -17.69
CA THR A 107 -2.09 14.61 -17.53
C THR A 107 -0.76 13.85 -17.45
N LEU A 108 -0.80 12.60 -16.96
CA LEU A 108 0.39 11.76 -16.81
C LEU A 108 0.58 10.78 -17.96
N ARG A 109 -0.49 10.46 -18.69
CA ARG A 109 -0.53 9.34 -19.64
C ARG A 109 0.57 9.39 -20.67
N TYR A 110 0.79 10.55 -21.29
CA TYR A 110 1.75 10.71 -22.38
C TYR A 110 3.17 10.95 -21.91
N ASP A 111 3.34 11.36 -20.67
CA ASP A 111 4.64 11.67 -20.09
C ASP A 111 5.21 10.48 -19.29
N THR A 112 4.40 9.43 -19.07
CA THR A 112 4.82 8.26 -18.30
C THR A 112 5.49 7.22 -19.18
N ASN A 113 6.73 6.90 -18.84
CA ASN A 113 7.50 5.84 -19.48
C ASN A 113 7.31 4.48 -18.81
N CYS A 114 7.37 4.45 -17.48
CA CYS A 114 7.24 3.23 -16.71
C CYS A 114 6.44 3.47 -15.44
N ILE A 115 5.77 2.43 -14.95
CA ILE A 115 5.03 2.42 -13.69
C ILE A 115 5.43 1.19 -12.88
N TRP A 116 5.77 1.37 -11.61
CA TRP A 116 5.83 0.32 -10.61
C TRP A 116 4.66 0.49 -9.68
N PHE A 117 3.68 -0.40 -9.75
CA PHE A 117 2.67 -0.53 -8.71
C PHE A 117 3.26 -1.38 -7.59
N ILE A 118 3.27 -0.84 -6.38
CA ILE A 118 3.93 -1.45 -5.24
C ILE A 118 2.98 -1.62 -4.07
N ARG A 119 3.12 -2.76 -3.42
CA ARG A 119 2.48 -3.03 -2.14
C ARG A 119 3.55 -3.51 -1.17
N ARG A 120 3.39 -3.23 0.09
CA ARG A 120 4.22 -3.89 1.08
C ARG A 120 4.07 -5.40 0.88
N LYS A 121 5.19 -6.10 0.64
CA LYS A 121 5.17 -7.55 0.65
C LYS A 121 4.67 -7.93 2.04
N ASN A 122 3.61 -8.73 2.09
CA ASN A 122 3.09 -9.25 3.35
C ASN A 122 4.04 -10.36 3.87
N THR A 123 5.34 -10.05 3.92
CA THR A 123 6.28 -10.79 4.75
C THR A 123 6.01 -10.31 6.17
N LYS A 124 4.94 -10.81 6.72
CA LYS A 124 4.76 -10.75 8.13
C LYS A 124 5.93 -11.53 8.74
N VAL A 125 7.00 -10.80 9.12
CA VAL A 125 7.89 -11.32 10.16
C VAL A 125 6.95 -11.84 11.22
N GLY A 126 7.07 -13.12 11.57
CA GLY A 126 6.08 -13.80 12.39
C GLY A 126 5.70 -12.95 13.59
N TYR A 127 4.41 -12.84 13.86
CA TYR A 127 3.96 -12.09 15.04
C TYR A 127 4.59 -12.66 16.30
N ASN A 128 5.51 -11.93 16.90
CA ASN A 128 6.19 -12.31 18.14
C ASN A 128 5.48 -11.77 19.40
N GLY A 129 4.38 -11.03 19.21
CA GLY A 129 3.57 -10.50 20.31
C GLY A 129 2.63 -11.54 20.92
N THR A 130 2.04 -11.18 22.06
CA THR A 130 1.01 -11.97 22.73
C THR A 130 -0.31 -11.88 21.99
N PHE A 131 -0.93 -13.03 21.67
CA PHE A 131 -2.32 -13.05 21.19
C PHE A 131 -3.29 -12.78 22.34
N PRO A 132 -4.44 -12.15 22.06
CA PRO A 132 -5.48 -12.02 23.05
C PRO A 132 -6.02 -13.40 23.46
N THR A 133 -6.34 -13.57 24.73
CA THR A 133 -7.23 -14.64 25.22
C THR A 133 -8.67 -14.13 25.17
N LEU A 134 -9.58 -15.02 24.79
CA LEU A 134 -10.99 -14.64 24.74
C LEU A 134 -11.58 -14.70 26.16
N PRO A 135 -12.39 -13.70 26.54
CA PRO A 135 -13.11 -13.72 27.80
C PRO A 135 -14.19 -14.83 27.83
N SER A 136 -14.76 -15.11 28.98
CA SER A 136 -15.81 -16.14 29.14
C SER A 136 -17.02 -15.96 28.23
N LYS A 137 -17.33 -14.74 27.83
CA LYS A 137 -18.35 -14.44 26.80
C LYS A 137 -17.98 -14.84 25.37
N GLY A 138 -16.78 -15.37 25.16
CA GLY A 138 -16.33 -15.96 23.90
C GLY A 138 -15.76 -14.99 22.85
N CYS A 139 -15.82 -13.69 23.04
CA CYS A 139 -15.29 -12.73 22.06
C CYS A 139 -14.89 -11.39 22.68
N LEU A 140 -14.04 -10.65 21.97
CA LEU A 140 -13.78 -9.23 22.18
C LEU A 140 -14.58 -8.42 21.15
N LYS A 141 -15.26 -7.36 21.60
CA LYS A 141 -16.10 -6.51 20.77
C LYS A 141 -16.14 -5.07 21.26
N LYS A 142 -16.74 -4.21 20.48
CA LYS A 142 -16.89 -2.79 20.81
C LYS A 142 -17.44 -2.58 22.22
N GLY A 143 -16.78 -1.70 22.98
CA GLY A 143 -17.05 -1.41 24.37
C GLY A 143 -16.15 -2.16 25.36
N ASP A 144 -15.46 -3.23 24.96
CA ASP A 144 -14.53 -3.95 25.81
C ASP A 144 -13.28 -3.13 26.11
N LYS A 145 -12.67 -3.40 27.27
CA LYS A 145 -11.46 -2.71 27.73
C LYS A 145 -10.48 -3.70 28.36
N GLY A 146 -9.21 -3.30 28.46
CA GLY A 146 -8.19 -4.05 29.19
C GLY A 146 -7.11 -4.67 28.31
N ASP A 147 -6.26 -5.53 28.91
CA ASP A 147 -5.06 -6.04 28.24
C ASP A 147 -5.36 -6.94 27.04
N GLN A 148 -6.47 -7.65 27.05
CA GLN A 148 -6.86 -8.48 25.91
C GLN A 148 -7.17 -7.64 24.67
N VAL A 149 -7.77 -6.46 24.88
CA VAL A 149 -7.99 -5.48 23.81
C VAL A 149 -6.65 -4.89 23.33
N LYS A 150 -5.73 -4.58 24.24
CA LYS A 150 -4.36 -4.16 23.90
C LYS A 150 -3.65 -5.18 23.00
N TYR A 151 -3.70 -6.45 23.38
CA TYR A 151 -3.06 -7.50 22.55
C TYR A 151 -3.72 -7.64 21.19
N LEU A 152 -5.03 -7.51 21.12
CA LEU A 152 -5.76 -7.46 19.84
C LEU A 152 -5.32 -6.27 19.00
N GLN A 153 -5.23 -5.08 19.56
CA GLN A 153 -4.81 -3.87 18.85
C GLN A 153 -3.37 -4.00 18.30
N LEU A 154 -2.45 -4.54 19.10
CA LEU A 154 -1.09 -4.84 18.66
C LEU A 154 -1.07 -5.83 17.50
N PHE A 155 -1.84 -6.92 17.60
CA PHE A 155 -1.97 -7.89 16.53
C PHE A 155 -2.55 -7.25 15.25
N LEU A 156 -3.63 -6.48 15.35
CA LEU A 156 -4.27 -5.84 14.20
C LEU A 156 -3.32 -4.83 13.53
N ASN A 157 -2.57 -4.05 14.30
CA ASN A 157 -1.58 -3.13 13.76
C ASN A 157 -0.46 -3.88 13.02
N TRP A 158 0.02 -4.98 13.59
CA TRP A 158 0.98 -5.85 12.91
C TRP A 158 0.35 -6.51 11.67
N TYR A 159 -0.90 -6.98 11.77
CA TYR A 159 -1.58 -7.70 10.69
C TYR A 159 -1.83 -6.83 9.47
N GLY A 160 -2.43 -5.70 9.62
CA GLY A 160 -2.92 -4.86 8.53
C GLY A 160 -2.32 -3.46 8.47
N GLY A 161 -1.39 -3.09 9.40
CA GLY A 161 -0.88 -1.73 9.47
C GLY A 161 -1.97 -0.70 9.74
N TYR A 162 -3.04 -1.07 10.44
CA TYR A 162 -4.22 -0.22 10.61
C TYR A 162 -3.99 1.05 11.42
N ASN A 163 -2.83 1.17 12.07
CA ASN A 163 -2.42 2.36 12.82
C ASN A 163 -3.44 2.78 13.89
N ILE A 164 -4.11 1.79 14.50
CA ILE A 164 -5.08 2.05 15.57
C ILE A 164 -4.34 2.33 16.89
N PRO A 165 -4.85 3.25 17.74
CA PRO A 165 -4.28 3.46 19.06
C PRO A 165 -4.25 2.18 19.88
N VAL A 166 -3.15 1.92 20.58
CA VAL A 166 -3.02 0.80 21.53
C VAL A 166 -3.41 1.33 22.92
N ASP A 167 -4.69 1.64 23.09
CA ASP A 167 -5.25 2.34 24.25
C ASP A 167 -6.04 1.44 25.20
N ARG A 168 -6.02 0.12 24.94
CA ARG A 168 -6.79 -0.88 25.71
C ARG A 168 -8.32 -0.70 25.63
N SER A 169 -8.83 0.09 24.69
CA SER A 169 -10.26 0.33 24.51
C SER A 169 -10.73 -0.13 23.13
N PHE A 170 -11.68 -1.04 23.07
CA PHE A 170 -12.27 -1.51 21.82
C PHE A 170 -13.25 -0.45 21.28
N GLY A 171 -12.71 0.61 20.71
CA GLY A 171 -13.45 1.70 20.11
C GLY A 171 -13.79 1.45 18.63
N PRO A 172 -14.35 2.47 17.94
CA PRO A 172 -14.74 2.37 16.52
C PRO A 172 -13.56 2.01 15.60
N LYS A 173 -12.36 2.51 15.88
CA LYS A 173 -11.16 2.19 15.07
C LYS A 173 -10.79 0.72 15.20
N THR A 174 -10.89 0.14 16.39
CA THR A 174 -10.63 -1.29 16.61
C THR A 174 -11.71 -2.15 15.95
N ASP A 175 -13.00 -1.75 16.05
CA ASP A 175 -14.11 -2.44 15.37
C ASP A 175 -13.90 -2.49 13.85
N ASN A 176 -13.57 -1.36 13.24
CA ASN A 176 -13.29 -1.27 11.82
C ASN A 176 -12.11 -2.17 11.40
N ALA A 177 -11.04 -2.23 12.20
CA ALA A 177 -9.89 -3.09 11.94
C ALA A 177 -10.24 -4.57 12.08
N VAL A 178 -11.09 -4.97 13.04
CA VAL A 178 -11.60 -6.35 13.16
C VAL A 178 -12.43 -6.71 11.93
N ARG A 179 -13.35 -5.86 11.49
CA ARG A 179 -14.16 -6.08 10.29
C ARG A 179 -13.29 -6.21 9.04
N ALA A 180 -12.27 -5.38 8.91
CA ALA A 180 -11.31 -5.48 7.81
C ALA A 180 -10.53 -6.80 7.86
N PHE A 181 -10.08 -7.24 9.05
CA PHE A 181 -9.44 -8.53 9.26
C PHE A 181 -10.37 -9.68 8.86
N GLN A 182 -11.61 -9.66 9.31
CA GLN A 182 -12.63 -10.67 8.99
C GLN A 182 -12.86 -10.77 7.48
N LYS A 183 -13.09 -9.63 6.82
CA LYS A 183 -13.30 -9.56 5.37
C LYS A 183 -12.09 -10.13 4.60
N ALA A 184 -10.88 -9.75 4.98
CA ALA A 184 -9.64 -10.18 4.33
C ALA A 184 -9.36 -11.69 4.47
N ASN A 185 -9.99 -12.33 5.46
CA ASN A 185 -9.79 -13.77 5.75
C ASN A 185 -11.03 -14.63 5.48
N GLY A 186 -12.06 -14.08 4.83
CA GLY A 186 -13.28 -14.82 4.49
C GLY A 186 -14.12 -15.24 5.71
N LEU A 187 -14.02 -14.49 6.81
CA LEU A 187 -14.80 -14.71 8.03
C LEU A 187 -16.09 -13.86 8.01
N THR A 188 -17.06 -14.23 8.84
CA THR A 188 -18.25 -13.41 9.06
C THR A 188 -17.85 -12.00 9.56
N VAL A 189 -18.32 -10.94 8.88
CA VAL A 189 -17.93 -9.56 9.15
C VAL A 189 -18.91 -8.96 10.17
N ASP A 190 -18.79 -9.36 11.44
CA ASP A 190 -19.65 -8.94 12.54
C ASP A 190 -18.97 -7.94 13.52
N GLY A 191 -17.66 -7.74 13.37
CA GLY A 191 -16.87 -6.89 14.26
C GLY A 191 -16.52 -7.54 15.61
N TRP A 192 -16.79 -8.83 15.77
CA TRP A 192 -16.49 -9.57 16.99
C TRP A 192 -15.25 -10.43 16.78
N PHE A 193 -14.24 -10.21 17.60
CA PHE A 193 -13.03 -11.04 17.55
C PHE A 193 -13.24 -12.28 18.42
N GLY A 194 -13.82 -13.31 17.82
CA GLY A 194 -14.16 -14.58 18.46
C GLY A 194 -13.21 -15.73 18.12
N PRO A 195 -13.58 -16.99 18.40
CA PRO A 195 -12.72 -18.17 18.21
C PRO A 195 -12.24 -18.33 16.78
N ALA A 196 -13.09 -18.09 15.76
CA ALA A 196 -12.73 -18.17 14.35
C ALA A 196 -11.65 -17.15 14.00
N CYS A 197 -11.80 -15.90 14.49
CA CYS A 197 -10.79 -14.85 14.30
C CYS A 197 -9.47 -15.22 14.97
N LEU A 198 -9.50 -15.70 16.21
CA LEU A 198 -8.31 -16.09 16.96
C LEU A 198 -7.58 -17.28 16.31
N LYS A 199 -8.32 -18.30 15.85
CA LYS A 199 -7.76 -19.42 15.09
C LYS A 199 -7.04 -18.92 13.85
N LYS A 200 -7.72 -18.10 13.04
CA LYS A 200 -7.15 -17.53 11.83
C LYS A 200 -5.93 -16.66 12.09
N ALA A 201 -5.97 -15.85 13.14
CA ALA A 201 -4.83 -15.04 13.56
C ALA A 201 -3.59 -15.87 13.89
N LYS A 202 -3.77 -17.00 14.60
CA LYS A 202 -2.68 -17.93 14.94
C LYS A 202 -2.12 -18.67 13.72
N GLU A 203 -2.95 -19.01 12.73
CA GLU A 203 -2.50 -19.61 11.45
C GLU A 203 -1.61 -18.66 10.66
N ILE A 204 -1.91 -17.39 10.67
CA ILE A 204 -1.16 -16.35 9.95
C ILE A 204 0.23 -16.10 10.57
N LYS A 205 0.41 -16.44 11.85
CA LYS A 205 1.70 -16.30 12.57
C LYS A 205 2.82 -17.16 11.98
N LYS A 206 2.47 -18.27 11.35
CA LYS A 206 3.45 -19.22 10.77
C LYS A 206 4.05 -18.69 9.42
#